data_4adf0feaf51aecd190401723ce696fab
#
_entry.id   4adf0feaf51aecd190401723ce696fab
#
_cell.length_a   1.000
_cell.length_b   1.000
_cell.length_c   1.000
_cell.angle_alpha   90.00
_cell.angle_beta   90.00
_cell.angle_gamma   90.00
#
_symmetry.space_group_name_H-M   'P 1'
#
loop_
_entity.id
_entity.type
_entity.pdbx_description
1 polymer ?
#
loop_
_entity_poly.entity_id
_entity_poly.type
_entity_poly.pdbx_seq_one_letter_code
_entity_poly.pdbx_strand_id
1 'polypeptide(L)'
;MKKALVTALVALAVAPFATPVAAQTKLDFILNWVPGGDHAPYYYANKMGWYAKEGLQVNLEPGKGSMLAVQKVGAGANPIGLADMANVLVGRGKGAEMVGVFNVYANSPQGMYWLKSSGIKGIKDFAGKKIGNPAGDGARTMWPALAKHNGIDPKSVTWVNIDANAKLAALKAKSVDATTSFYNIHHVFQRELGDDMGFLAWRDAGLNPYGNSVVVNSDYLKKNKPAIDKFVKVTQKAFAACVADPKPCVQALIDANGALKYDNEMTNWQLVEVLMSDKFSKSVALGIHDDGRMAADYALVKEYIGLDKEFDVKTTYTNEFLDRSIKMAK
;
A
#
# COMPACT_ATOMS: atom_id res chain seq x y z
N MET A 1 -84.19 26.87 24.49
CA MET A 1 -82.82 27.37 24.58
C MET A 1 -81.88 26.17 24.64
N LYS A 2 -81.26 25.76 23.54
CA LYS A 2 -80.31 24.63 23.46
C LYS A 2 -78.88 25.21 23.36
N LYS A 3 -78.02 24.90 24.37
CA LYS A 3 -76.61 25.30 24.36
C LYS A 3 -75.85 24.19 23.61
N ALA A 4 -75.18 24.60 22.53
CA ALA A 4 -74.24 23.75 21.81
C ALA A 4 -72.86 23.85 22.45
N LEU A 5 -72.29 22.68 22.85
CA LEU A 5 -70.94 22.56 23.33
C LEU A 5 -70.02 22.34 22.15
N VAL A 6 -69.10 23.26 21.87
CA VAL A 6 -68.04 23.11 20.84
C VAL A 6 -66.81 22.52 21.51
N THR A 7 -66.46 21.27 21.22
CA THR A 7 -65.26 20.62 21.66
C THR A 7 -64.12 20.89 20.68
N ALA A 8 -63.16 21.72 21.06
CA ALA A 8 -61.95 21.99 20.22
C ALA A 8 -60.95 20.83 20.36
N LEU A 9 -60.70 20.07 19.28
CA LEU A 9 -59.64 19.04 19.19
C LEU A 9 -58.33 19.82 18.93
N VAL A 10 -57.41 19.80 19.90
CA VAL A 10 -56.03 20.23 19.70
C VAL A 10 -55.23 19.09 19.12
N ALA A 11 -54.93 19.12 17.81
CA ALA A 11 -54.01 18.21 17.17
C ALA A 11 -52.53 18.57 17.51
N LEU A 12 -51.88 17.82 18.38
CA LEU A 12 -50.46 17.92 18.60
C LEU A 12 -49.72 17.42 17.38
N ALA A 13 -49.15 18.34 16.59
CA ALA A 13 -48.22 18.00 15.48
C ALA A 13 -46.88 17.56 16.07
N VAL A 14 -46.59 16.25 16.07
CA VAL A 14 -45.27 15.70 16.36
C VAL A 14 -44.39 15.96 15.14
N ALA A 15 -43.58 17.02 15.17
CA ALA A 15 -42.55 17.23 14.15
C ALA A 15 -41.47 16.14 14.29
N PRO A 16 -41.11 15.45 13.21
CA PRO A 16 -39.99 14.50 13.27
C PRO A 16 -38.70 15.29 13.53
N PHE A 17 -38.05 15.03 14.65
CA PHE A 17 -36.68 15.51 14.90
C PHE A 17 -35.76 14.82 13.88
N ALA A 18 -35.42 15.52 12.80
CA ALA A 18 -34.34 15.13 11.91
C ALA A 18 -33.03 15.26 12.71
N THR A 19 -32.48 14.14 13.17
CA THR A 19 -31.14 14.13 13.73
C THR A 19 -30.17 14.66 12.66
N PRO A 20 -29.35 15.67 12.98
CA PRO A 20 -28.37 16.16 12.01
C PRO A 20 -27.43 15.00 11.66
N VAL A 21 -27.41 14.59 10.40
CA VAL A 21 -26.39 13.67 9.88
C VAL A 21 -25.06 14.42 10.03
N ALA A 22 -24.25 14.00 10.98
CA ALA A 22 -22.92 14.57 11.16
C ALA A 22 -22.14 14.43 9.84
N ALA A 23 -21.56 15.54 9.37
CA ALA A 23 -20.77 15.54 8.15
C ALA A 23 -19.62 14.52 8.25
N GLN A 24 -19.49 13.65 7.27
CA GLN A 24 -18.44 12.64 7.23
C GLN A 24 -17.06 13.32 7.08
N THR A 25 -16.06 12.80 7.81
CA THR A 25 -14.67 13.21 7.61
C THR A 25 -14.15 12.65 6.29
N LYS A 26 -13.82 13.53 5.36
CA LYS A 26 -13.25 13.15 4.06
C LYS A 26 -11.79 12.77 4.20
N LEU A 27 -11.41 11.60 3.66
CA LEU A 27 -10.06 11.07 3.64
C LEU A 27 -9.67 10.74 2.19
N ASP A 28 -8.85 11.58 1.57
CA ASP A 28 -8.29 11.32 0.25
C ASP A 28 -7.04 10.45 0.41
N PHE A 29 -7.14 9.18 0.02
CA PHE A 29 -6.15 8.15 0.20
C PHE A 29 -5.47 7.81 -1.14
N ILE A 30 -4.20 8.22 -1.31
CA ILE A 30 -3.40 7.87 -2.47
C ILE A 30 -2.83 6.46 -2.36
N LEU A 31 -3.14 5.58 -3.29
CA LEU A 31 -2.56 4.25 -3.39
C LEU A 31 -1.11 4.34 -3.88
N ASN A 32 -0.33 3.29 -3.63
CA ASN A 32 1.05 3.20 -4.16
C ASN A 32 1.09 2.97 -5.67
N TRP A 33 0.04 2.33 -6.22
CA TRP A 33 -0.05 1.93 -7.63
C TRP A 33 -1.47 2.02 -8.17
N VAL A 34 -1.64 1.65 -9.44
CA VAL A 34 -2.97 1.45 -10.02
C VAL A 34 -3.73 0.36 -9.25
N PRO A 35 -5.07 0.43 -9.16
CA PRO A 35 -5.85 -0.58 -8.44
C PRO A 35 -5.57 -2.00 -8.88
N GLY A 36 -5.41 -2.90 -7.93
CA GLY A 36 -5.18 -4.33 -8.11
C GLY A 36 -5.65 -5.12 -6.89
N GLY A 37 -5.50 -6.44 -6.90
CA GLY A 37 -5.96 -7.35 -5.84
C GLY A 37 -5.45 -6.98 -4.45
N ASP A 38 -4.26 -6.40 -4.34
CA ASP A 38 -3.68 -5.89 -3.10
C ASP A 38 -4.45 -4.72 -2.47
N HIS A 39 -5.28 -4.03 -3.24
CA HIS A 39 -6.12 -2.95 -2.77
C HIS A 39 -7.58 -3.39 -2.46
N ALA A 40 -7.93 -4.65 -2.74
CA ALA A 40 -9.28 -5.18 -2.58
C ALA A 40 -9.91 -4.91 -1.18
N PRO A 41 -9.18 -5.01 -0.04
CA PRO A 41 -9.75 -4.73 1.27
C PRO A 41 -10.30 -3.31 1.42
N TYR A 42 -9.66 -2.30 0.84
CA TYR A 42 -10.14 -0.91 0.91
C TYR A 42 -11.44 -0.72 0.13
N TYR A 43 -11.52 -1.31 -1.08
CA TYR A 43 -12.75 -1.31 -1.89
C TYR A 43 -13.88 -2.06 -1.20
N TYR A 44 -13.55 -3.20 -0.57
CA TYR A 44 -14.52 -3.97 0.20
C TYR A 44 -15.07 -3.20 1.40
N ALA A 45 -14.22 -2.56 2.19
CA ALA A 45 -14.66 -1.73 3.32
C ALA A 45 -15.56 -0.57 2.87
N ASN A 46 -15.25 0.08 1.74
CA ASN A 46 -16.11 1.09 1.12
C ASN A 46 -17.46 0.51 0.68
N LYS A 47 -17.48 -0.60 -0.06
CA LYS A 47 -18.69 -1.27 -0.55
C LYS A 47 -19.61 -1.71 0.59
N MET A 48 -19.02 -2.22 1.68
CA MET A 48 -19.77 -2.64 2.87
C MET A 48 -20.23 -1.47 3.75
N GLY A 49 -19.86 -0.24 3.38
CA GLY A 49 -20.18 0.95 4.15
C GLY A 49 -19.50 1.01 5.53
N TRP A 50 -18.41 0.25 5.74
CA TRP A 50 -17.77 0.18 7.05
C TRP A 50 -17.10 1.50 7.43
N TYR A 51 -16.43 2.17 6.48
CA TYR A 51 -15.91 3.52 6.71
C TYR A 51 -17.03 4.53 6.97
N ALA A 52 -18.12 4.47 6.19
CA ALA A 52 -19.25 5.38 6.33
C ALA A 52 -19.94 5.25 7.69
N LYS A 53 -20.08 4.03 8.23
CA LYS A 53 -20.62 3.77 9.57
C LYS A 53 -19.80 4.43 10.69
N GLU A 54 -18.50 4.60 10.46
CA GLU A 54 -17.60 5.31 11.38
C GLU A 54 -17.55 6.83 11.14
N GLY A 55 -18.37 7.35 10.22
CA GLY A 55 -18.40 8.76 9.86
C GLY A 55 -17.23 9.17 8.95
N LEU A 56 -16.67 8.24 8.17
CA LEU A 56 -15.57 8.49 7.24
C LEU A 56 -16.05 8.36 5.79
N GLN A 57 -15.58 9.27 4.93
CA GLN A 57 -15.66 9.16 3.47
C GLN A 57 -14.27 8.93 2.93
N VAL A 58 -13.92 7.69 2.57
CA VAL A 58 -12.60 7.32 2.06
C VAL A 58 -12.60 7.30 0.54
N ASN A 59 -11.86 8.22 -0.07
CA ASN A 59 -11.69 8.30 -1.52
C ASN A 59 -10.35 7.68 -1.90
N LEU A 60 -10.37 6.62 -2.72
CA LEU A 60 -9.18 5.92 -3.19
C LEU A 60 -8.68 6.56 -4.49
N GLU A 61 -7.46 7.08 -4.49
CA GLU A 61 -6.81 7.67 -5.66
C GLU A 61 -5.74 6.70 -6.21
N PRO A 62 -5.74 6.37 -7.50
CA PRO A 62 -4.68 5.57 -8.11
C PRO A 62 -3.31 6.24 -7.97
N GLY A 63 -2.29 5.43 -7.64
CA GLY A 63 -0.89 5.87 -7.55
C GLY A 63 -0.06 5.53 -8.78
N LYS A 64 1.21 6.01 -8.76
CA LYS A 64 2.22 5.74 -9.79
C LYS A 64 3.60 5.43 -9.17
N GLY A 65 3.61 4.87 -7.96
CA GLY A 65 4.82 4.47 -7.23
C GLY A 65 4.87 4.99 -5.80
N SER A 66 5.51 4.21 -4.92
CA SER A 66 5.60 4.52 -3.49
C SER A 66 6.26 5.88 -3.22
N MET A 67 7.28 6.27 -3.98
CA MET A 67 7.93 7.57 -3.76
C MET A 67 7.02 8.75 -4.12
N LEU A 68 6.15 8.61 -5.14
CA LEU A 68 5.16 9.64 -5.44
C LEU A 68 4.12 9.76 -4.31
N ALA A 69 3.66 8.63 -3.76
CA ALA A 69 2.75 8.64 -2.61
C ALA A 69 3.41 9.31 -1.39
N VAL A 70 4.69 8.97 -1.10
CA VAL A 70 5.50 9.63 -0.04
C VAL A 70 5.56 11.15 -0.23
N GLN A 71 5.83 11.63 -1.45
CA GLN A 71 5.88 13.05 -1.76
C GLN A 71 4.54 13.75 -1.53
N LYS A 72 3.43 13.16 -1.99
CA LYS A 72 2.09 13.73 -1.84
C LYS A 72 1.66 13.77 -0.36
N VAL A 73 1.88 12.69 0.39
CA VAL A 73 1.56 12.65 1.82
C VAL A 73 2.45 13.58 2.61
N GLY A 74 3.76 13.59 2.36
CA GLY A 74 4.72 14.48 3.02
C GLY A 74 4.41 15.96 2.80
N ALA A 75 3.96 16.33 1.61
CA ALA A 75 3.52 17.68 1.28
C ALA A 75 2.10 18.02 1.80
N GLY A 76 1.37 17.07 2.40
CA GLY A 76 0.00 17.25 2.87
C GLY A 76 -1.05 17.35 1.75
N ALA A 77 -0.71 17.03 0.50
CA ALA A 77 -1.65 17.00 -0.62
C ALA A 77 -2.69 15.88 -0.47
N ASN A 78 -2.26 14.73 0.08
CA ASN A 78 -3.14 13.66 0.53
C ASN A 78 -2.89 13.43 2.03
N PRO A 79 -3.92 13.36 2.87
CA PRO A 79 -3.75 13.09 4.30
C PRO A 79 -3.22 11.67 4.57
N ILE A 80 -3.55 10.71 3.71
CA ILE A 80 -3.21 9.30 3.82
C ILE A 80 -2.66 8.79 2.50
N GLY A 81 -1.69 7.88 2.58
CA GLY A 81 -1.15 7.18 1.41
C GLY A 81 -0.74 5.75 1.71
N LEU A 82 -0.48 5.00 0.65
CA LEU A 82 0.10 3.67 0.69
C LEU A 82 1.49 3.73 0.06
N ALA A 83 2.52 3.29 0.77
CA ALA A 83 3.89 3.30 0.28
C ALA A 83 4.76 2.25 0.97
N ASP A 84 5.79 1.75 0.28
CA ASP A 84 6.83 0.91 0.90
C ASP A 84 7.52 1.66 2.03
N MET A 85 7.65 1.02 3.18
CA MET A 85 8.18 1.67 4.39
C MET A 85 9.61 2.16 4.21
N ALA A 86 10.44 1.46 3.45
CA ALA A 86 11.79 1.93 3.12
C ALA A 86 11.77 3.28 2.35
N ASN A 87 10.80 3.48 1.44
CA ASN A 87 10.62 4.77 0.75
C ASN A 87 10.13 5.87 1.71
N VAL A 88 9.32 5.50 2.71
CA VAL A 88 8.91 6.42 3.78
C VAL A 88 10.14 6.90 4.57
N LEU A 89 11.03 5.99 4.95
CA LEU A 89 12.28 6.33 5.66
C LEU A 89 13.17 7.26 4.82
N VAL A 90 13.31 7.01 3.52
CA VAL A 90 14.03 7.91 2.59
C VAL A 90 13.35 9.29 2.54
N GLY A 91 12.03 9.34 2.44
CA GLY A 91 11.26 10.59 2.43
C GLY A 91 11.43 11.36 3.75
N ARG A 92 11.41 10.67 4.89
CA ARG A 92 11.66 11.25 6.22
C ARG A 92 13.05 11.88 6.30
N GLY A 93 14.07 11.21 5.78
CA GLY A 93 15.42 11.77 5.66
C GLY A 93 15.51 13.05 4.84
N LYS A 94 14.55 13.27 3.93
CA LYS A 94 14.40 14.48 3.12
C LYS A 94 13.43 15.51 3.72
N GLY A 95 12.95 15.28 4.95
CA GLY A 95 12.06 16.20 5.66
C GLY A 95 10.55 15.98 5.44
N ALA A 96 10.15 14.91 4.76
CA ALA A 96 8.74 14.58 4.64
C ALA A 96 8.21 14.03 5.98
N GLU A 97 7.23 14.70 6.58
CA GLU A 97 6.69 14.33 7.89
C GLU A 97 5.47 13.42 7.74
N MET A 98 5.65 12.12 8.04
CA MET A 98 4.60 11.10 7.99
C MET A 98 4.87 9.94 8.95
N VAL A 99 3.80 9.21 9.31
CA VAL A 99 3.81 8.10 10.25
C VAL A 99 3.10 6.90 9.64
N GLY A 100 3.75 5.73 9.64
CA GLY A 100 3.16 4.43 9.32
C GLY A 100 2.19 4.00 10.41
N VAL A 101 0.96 3.64 10.04
CA VAL A 101 -0.11 3.28 11.00
C VAL A 101 -0.65 1.87 10.81
N PHE A 102 -0.35 1.23 9.67
CA PHE A 102 -0.75 -0.14 9.36
C PHE A 102 0.19 -0.74 8.32
N ASN A 103 0.93 -1.79 8.68
CA ASN A 103 1.81 -2.50 7.77
C ASN A 103 1.02 -3.53 6.95
N VAL A 104 1.02 -3.38 5.62
CA VAL A 104 0.37 -4.34 4.71
C VAL A 104 1.32 -5.46 4.35
N TYR A 105 2.54 -5.14 3.93
CA TYR A 105 3.51 -6.16 3.51
C TYR A 105 4.63 -6.30 4.54
N ALA A 106 4.56 -7.39 5.30
CA ALA A 106 5.60 -7.79 6.22
C ALA A 106 6.91 -8.20 5.51
N ASN A 107 6.84 -8.52 4.23
CA ASN A 107 8.00 -8.87 3.40
C ASN A 107 8.10 -7.94 2.19
N SER A 108 9.32 -7.65 1.75
CA SER A 108 9.55 -6.85 0.56
C SER A 108 8.87 -7.48 -0.66
N PRO A 109 8.00 -6.73 -1.35
CA PRO A 109 7.33 -7.22 -2.54
C PRO A 109 8.21 -7.10 -3.78
N GLN A 110 9.33 -6.40 -3.72
CA GLN A 110 10.16 -6.06 -4.88
C GLN A 110 10.79 -7.28 -5.53
N GLY A 111 10.78 -7.29 -6.85
CA GLY A 111 11.46 -8.28 -7.66
C GLY A 111 12.02 -7.69 -8.95
N MET A 112 13.10 -8.30 -9.47
CA MET A 112 13.63 -8.06 -10.79
C MET A 112 13.02 -9.08 -11.77
N TYR A 113 12.64 -8.61 -12.95
CA TYR A 113 12.09 -9.43 -14.04
C TYR A 113 12.86 -9.16 -15.33
N TRP A 114 13.22 -10.23 -16.05
CA TRP A 114 13.93 -10.16 -17.32
C TRP A 114 13.58 -11.35 -18.21
N LEU A 115 14.02 -11.33 -19.46
CA LEU A 115 13.96 -12.51 -20.32
C LEU A 115 15.23 -13.34 -20.12
N LYS A 116 15.13 -14.64 -19.82
CA LYS A 116 16.29 -15.55 -19.71
C LYS A 116 17.12 -15.55 -21.02
N SER A 117 16.43 -15.42 -22.16
CA SER A 117 17.05 -15.28 -23.47
C SER A 117 17.96 -14.05 -23.63
N SER A 118 17.88 -13.06 -22.70
CA SER A 118 18.81 -11.91 -22.64
C SER A 118 20.19 -12.26 -22.08
N GLY A 119 20.36 -13.49 -21.55
CA GLY A 119 21.60 -13.95 -20.94
C GLY A 119 21.83 -13.51 -19.50
N ILE A 120 20.90 -12.77 -18.88
CA ILE A 120 20.94 -12.43 -17.46
C ILE A 120 20.64 -13.70 -16.63
N LYS A 121 21.56 -14.06 -15.73
CA LYS A 121 21.46 -15.25 -14.87
C LYS A 121 21.27 -14.89 -13.40
N GLY A 122 21.63 -13.67 -12.99
CA GLY A 122 21.53 -13.25 -11.60
C GLY A 122 21.81 -11.76 -11.40
N ILE A 123 21.86 -11.37 -10.12
CA ILE A 123 21.90 -9.96 -9.71
C ILE A 123 23.10 -9.20 -10.30
N LYS A 124 24.26 -9.83 -10.43
CA LYS A 124 25.48 -9.19 -10.94
C LYS A 124 25.42 -8.84 -12.44
N ASP A 125 24.58 -9.56 -13.19
CA ASP A 125 24.44 -9.35 -14.64
C ASP A 125 23.64 -8.10 -14.99
N PHE A 126 23.05 -7.41 -14.00
CA PHE A 126 22.35 -6.14 -14.24
C PHE A 126 23.29 -4.96 -14.47
N ALA A 127 24.60 -5.07 -14.14
CA ALA A 127 25.59 -4.05 -14.50
C ALA A 127 25.57 -3.80 -16.02
N GLY A 128 25.50 -2.52 -16.41
CA GLY A 128 25.41 -2.10 -17.83
C GLY A 128 24.02 -2.24 -18.48
N LYS A 129 23.01 -2.73 -17.75
CA LYS A 129 21.67 -3.00 -18.30
C LYS A 129 20.75 -1.78 -18.25
N LYS A 130 19.76 -1.77 -19.14
CA LYS A 130 18.65 -0.83 -19.18
C LYS A 130 17.50 -1.38 -18.34
N ILE A 131 17.11 -0.67 -17.27
CA ILE A 131 16.00 -1.06 -16.42
C ILE A 131 14.83 -0.10 -16.63
N GLY A 132 13.69 -0.62 -17.06
CA GLY A 132 12.49 0.16 -17.37
C GLY A 132 11.59 0.31 -16.13
N ASN A 133 11.37 1.55 -15.65
CA ASN A 133 10.47 1.84 -14.54
C ASN A 133 9.96 3.29 -14.60
N PRO A 134 8.79 3.60 -14.01
CA PRO A 134 8.37 4.98 -13.76
C PRO A 134 9.36 5.72 -12.85
N ALA A 135 9.46 7.03 -13.02
CA ALA A 135 10.37 7.86 -12.21
C ALA A 135 10.04 7.83 -10.71
N GLY A 136 8.75 7.71 -10.34
CA GLY A 136 8.26 7.63 -8.96
C GLY A 136 8.19 6.22 -8.37
N ASP A 137 8.73 5.21 -9.08
CA ASP A 137 8.75 3.83 -8.60
C ASP A 137 9.73 3.67 -7.42
N GLY A 138 9.25 3.06 -6.34
CA GLY A 138 10.04 2.85 -5.13
C GLY A 138 11.29 2.01 -5.34
N ALA A 139 11.28 1.10 -6.30
CA ALA A 139 12.44 0.29 -6.63
C ALA A 139 13.61 1.14 -7.17
N ARG A 140 13.35 2.21 -7.94
CA ARG A 140 14.44 3.10 -8.39
C ARG A 140 15.14 3.79 -7.22
N THR A 141 14.35 4.23 -6.22
CA THR A 141 14.88 4.85 -5.00
C THR A 141 15.72 3.87 -4.20
N MET A 142 15.28 2.61 -4.12
CA MET A 142 15.93 1.58 -3.31
C MET A 142 16.97 0.74 -4.07
N TRP A 143 17.12 0.92 -5.38
CA TRP A 143 18.13 0.22 -6.17
C TRP A 143 19.56 0.36 -5.63
N PRO A 144 20.02 1.54 -5.17
CA PRO A 144 21.36 1.65 -4.62
C PRO A 144 21.61 0.74 -3.41
N ALA A 145 20.56 0.45 -2.60
CA ALA A 145 20.69 -0.49 -1.51
C ALA A 145 20.89 -1.91 -2.03
N LEU A 146 20.07 -2.37 -2.97
CA LEU A 146 20.20 -3.69 -3.56
C LEU A 146 21.56 -3.87 -4.27
N ALA A 147 21.95 -2.88 -5.07
CA ALA A 147 23.19 -2.92 -5.85
C ALA A 147 24.42 -2.98 -4.93
N LYS A 148 24.55 -2.06 -3.97
CA LYS A 148 25.70 -2.02 -3.04
C LYS A 148 25.76 -3.27 -2.16
N HIS A 149 24.63 -3.73 -1.64
CA HIS A 149 24.56 -4.97 -0.84
C HIS A 149 25.13 -6.17 -1.61
N ASN A 150 24.94 -6.20 -2.93
CA ASN A 150 25.41 -7.26 -3.81
C ASN A 150 26.73 -6.96 -4.52
N GLY A 151 27.45 -5.90 -4.12
CA GLY A 151 28.75 -5.52 -4.69
C GLY A 151 28.68 -4.99 -6.12
N ILE A 152 27.56 -4.35 -6.49
CA ILE A 152 27.34 -3.73 -7.80
C ILE A 152 27.41 -2.21 -7.65
N ASP A 153 28.08 -1.51 -8.58
CA ASP A 153 27.97 -0.06 -8.65
C ASP A 153 26.53 0.34 -9.01
N PRO A 154 25.81 1.09 -8.14
CA PRO A 154 24.46 1.52 -8.44
C PRO A 154 24.32 2.35 -9.71
N LYS A 155 25.38 3.01 -10.16
CA LYS A 155 25.41 3.83 -11.36
C LYS A 155 25.65 3.03 -12.63
N SER A 156 25.94 1.73 -12.52
CA SER A 156 26.19 0.87 -13.68
C SER A 156 24.95 0.55 -14.51
N VAL A 157 23.75 0.84 -14.01
CA VAL A 157 22.50 0.63 -14.74
C VAL A 157 21.98 1.92 -15.39
N THR A 158 21.25 1.78 -16.50
CA THR A 158 20.56 2.90 -17.15
C THR A 158 19.06 2.80 -16.88
N TRP A 159 18.49 3.79 -16.24
CA TRP A 159 17.04 3.84 -16.02
C TRP A 159 16.32 4.42 -17.24
N VAL A 160 15.36 3.65 -17.75
CA VAL A 160 14.45 4.07 -18.81
C VAL A 160 13.10 4.42 -18.20
N ASN A 161 12.63 5.66 -18.42
CA ASN A 161 11.29 6.06 -17.97
C ASN A 161 10.23 5.44 -18.86
N ILE A 162 9.35 4.68 -18.25
CA ILE A 162 8.18 4.07 -18.88
C ILE A 162 6.94 4.26 -18.00
N ASP A 163 5.76 4.13 -18.59
CA ASP A 163 4.53 4.12 -17.82
C ASP A 163 4.40 2.88 -16.93
N ALA A 164 3.63 3.02 -15.84
CA ALA A 164 3.38 1.95 -14.87
C ALA A 164 2.90 0.64 -15.53
N ASN A 165 2.01 0.75 -16.51
CA ASN A 165 1.41 -0.38 -17.22
C ASN A 165 2.26 -0.88 -18.39
N ALA A 166 3.37 -0.20 -18.73
CA ALA A 166 4.20 -0.54 -19.89
C ALA A 166 5.33 -1.52 -19.56
N LYS A 167 5.56 -1.87 -18.30
CA LYS A 167 6.71 -2.68 -17.85
C LYS A 167 6.84 -4.01 -18.61
N LEU A 168 5.78 -4.80 -18.66
CA LEU A 168 5.77 -6.09 -19.35
C LEU A 168 5.91 -5.94 -20.86
N ALA A 169 5.22 -4.97 -21.46
CA ALA A 169 5.30 -4.69 -22.89
C ALA A 169 6.71 -4.25 -23.31
N ALA A 170 7.36 -3.37 -22.53
CA ALA A 170 8.72 -2.92 -22.76
C ALA A 170 9.73 -4.08 -22.71
N LEU A 171 9.54 -5.01 -21.76
CA LEU A 171 10.37 -6.21 -21.64
C LEU A 171 10.18 -7.16 -22.84
N LYS A 172 8.92 -7.46 -23.21
CA LYS A 172 8.61 -8.29 -24.39
C LYS A 172 9.15 -7.69 -25.70
N ALA A 173 9.09 -6.37 -25.85
CA ALA A 173 9.64 -5.65 -27.00
C ALA A 173 11.16 -5.50 -26.94
N LYS A 174 11.84 -5.97 -25.89
CA LYS A 174 13.29 -5.84 -25.66
C LYS A 174 13.80 -4.39 -25.73
N SER A 175 12.92 -3.41 -25.44
CA SER A 175 13.29 -1.99 -25.32
C SER A 175 14.03 -1.69 -24.02
N VAL A 176 13.90 -2.59 -23.05
CA VAL A 176 14.64 -2.64 -21.79
C VAL A 176 15.14 -4.06 -21.54
N ASP A 177 16.23 -4.21 -20.79
CA ASP A 177 16.80 -5.51 -20.44
C ASP A 177 16.10 -6.15 -19.26
N ALA A 178 15.61 -5.31 -18.35
CA ALA A 178 14.89 -5.72 -17.14
C ALA A 178 13.86 -4.67 -16.71
N THR A 179 12.99 -5.09 -15.84
CA THR A 179 12.09 -4.19 -15.08
C THR A 179 11.99 -4.67 -13.65
N THR A 180 11.52 -3.81 -12.74
CA THR A 180 11.12 -4.25 -11.41
C THR A 180 9.61 -4.33 -11.32
N SER A 181 9.10 -5.22 -10.50
CA SER A 181 7.68 -5.27 -10.17
C SER A 181 7.47 -5.92 -8.80
N PHE A 182 6.29 -5.72 -8.25
CA PHE A 182 5.91 -6.38 -7.01
C PHE A 182 5.55 -7.85 -7.27
N TYR A 183 5.81 -8.69 -6.28
CA TYR A 183 5.55 -10.13 -6.34
C TYR A 183 4.07 -10.46 -6.47
N ASN A 184 3.17 -9.61 -6.01
CA ASN A 184 1.73 -9.83 -6.14
C ASN A 184 1.22 -9.90 -7.60
N ILE A 185 2.01 -9.41 -8.58
CA ILE A 185 1.70 -9.57 -10.02
C ILE A 185 2.65 -10.54 -10.73
N HIS A 186 3.42 -11.34 -9.99
CA HIS A 186 4.36 -12.33 -10.53
C HIS A 186 3.70 -13.29 -11.54
N HIS A 187 2.49 -13.75 -11.23
CA HIS A 187 1.69 -14.63 -12.08
C HIS A 187 1.39 -14.04 -13.47
N VAL A 188 1.28 -12.70 -13.58
CA VAL A 188 1.07 -12.02 -14.87
C VAL A 188 2.33 -12.13 -15.71
N PHE A 189 3.51 -11.86 -15.14
CA PHE A 189 4.79 -12.02 -15.84
C PHE A 189 5.02 -13.46 -16.24
N GLN A 190 4.73 -14.41 -15.34
CA GLN A 190 4.90 -15.85 -15.63
C GLN A 190 4.00 -16.31 -16.78
N ARG A 191 2.74 -15.91 -16.79
CA ARG A 191 1.81 -16.23 -17.89
C ARG A 191 2.26 -15.67 -19.23
N GLU A 192 2.77 -14.44 -19.23
CA GLU A 192 3.09 -13.72 -20.46
C GLU A 192 4.48 -14.02 -21.03
N LEU A 193 5.43 -14.42 -20.19
CA LEU A 193 6.81 -14.71 -20.57
C LEU A 193 7.11 -16.21 -20.57
N GLY A 194 6.27 -17.04 -19.95
CA GLY A 194 6.43 -18.49 -19.90
C GLY A 194 7.79 -18.91 -19.35
N ASP A 195 8.42 -19.87 -20.02
CA ASP A 195 9.73 -20.42 -19.63
C ASP A 195 10.89 -19.42 -19.79
N ASP A 196 10.69 -18.35 -20.59
CA ASP A 196 11.69 -17.29 -20.77
C ASP A 196 11.70 -16.28 -19.62
N MET A 197 10.80 -16.38 -18.63
CA MET A 197 10.79 -15.49 -17.49
C MET A 197 11.98 -15.74 -16.55
N GLY A 198 12.86 -14.76 -16.43
CA GLY A 198 13.81 -14.63 -15.34
C GLY A 198 13.21 -13.80 -14.20
N PHE A 199 13.45 -14.22 -12.97
CA PHE A 199 12.95 -13.55 -11.76
C PHE A 199 13.92 -13.67 -10.60
N LEU A 200 14.04 -12.58 -9.83
CA LEU A 200 14.77 -12.55 -8.55
C LEU A 200 14.02 -11.66 -7.57
N ALA A 201 13.51 -12.23 -6.49
CA ALA A 201 12.96 -11.43 -5.40
C ALA A 201 14.10 -10.72 -4.64
N TRP A 202 13.91 -9.44 -4.31
CA TRP A 202 14.92 -8.67 -3.58
C TRP A 202 15.21 -9.26 -2.20
N ARG A 203 14.19 -9.83 -1.53
CA ARG A 203 14.37 -10.54 -0.26
C ARG A 203 15.33 -11.72 -0.38
N ASP A 204 15.35 -12.41 -1.52
CA ASP A 204 16.25 -13.54 -1.78
C ASP A 204 17.67 -13.05 -2.12
N ALA A 205 17.80 -11.78 -2.54
CA ALA A 205 19.08 -11.09 -2.73
C ALA A 205 19.53 -10.28 -1.49
N GLY A 206 18.97 -10.59 -0.32
CA GLY A 206 19.38 -10.02 0.96
C GLY A 206 18.69 -8.72 1.37
N LEU A 207 17.68 -8.25 0.61
CA LEU A 207 16.97 -7.00 0.88
C LEU A 207 15.50 -7.25 1.18
N ASN A 208 15.14 -7.36 2.46
CA ASN A 208 13.77 -7.63 2.91
C ASN A 208 13.21 -6.55 3.86
N PRO A 209 13.23 -5.26 3.51
CA PRO A 209 12.54 -4.25 4.32
C PRO A 209 11.02 -4.45 4.27
N TYR A 210 10.31 -3.82 5.21
CA TYR A 210 8.86 -3.70 5.15
C TYR A 210 8.43 -3.06 3.82
N GLY A 211 7.45 -3.67 3.17
CA GLY A 211 6.84 -3.14 1.96
C GLY A 211 5.70 -2.15 2.27
N ASN A 212 4.61 -2.26 1.51
CA ASN A 212 3.48 -1.34 1.63
C ASN A 212 2.99 -1.19 3.06
N SER A 213 2.95 0.06 3.52
CA SER A 213 2.33 0.48 4.77
C SER A 213 1.38 1.65 4.49
N VAL A 214 0.27 1.70 5.20
CA VAL A 214 -0.56 2.90 5.26
C VAL A 214 0.19 3.94 6.06
N VAL A 215 0.39 5.10 5.46
CA VAL A 215 1.10 6.23 6.05
C VAL A 215 0.20 7.45 6.11
N VAL A 216 0.33 8.24 7.16
CA VAL A 216 -0.47 9.44 7.41
C VAL A 216 0.47 10.64 7.56
N ASN A 217 0.10 11.77 6.97
CA ASN A 217 0.80 13.02 7.21
C ASN A 217 0.80 13.35 8.72
N SER A 218 1.97 13.68 9.28
CA SER A 218 2.14 13.84 10.74
C SER A 218 1.25 14.95 11.33
N ASP A 219 1.09 16.06 10.63
CA ASP A 219 0.23 17.17 11.12
C ASP A 219 -1.25 16.84 10.99
N TYR A 220 -1.63 16.11 9.93
CA TYR A 220 -2.99 15.61 9.81
C TYR A 220 -3.32 14.62 10.92
N LEU A 221 -2.40 13.68 11.22
CA LEU A 221 -2.56 12.71 12.32
C LEU A 221 -2.78 13.40 13.68
N LYS A 222 -1.96 14.41 14.00
CA LYS A 222 -2.10 15.18 15.27
C LYS A 222 -3.48 15.81 15.40
N LYS A 223 -4.01 16.38 14.30
CA LYS A 223 -5.29 17.10 14.29
C LYS A 223 -6.51 16.19 14.21
N ASN A 224 -6.36 14.99 13.62
CA ASN A 224 -7.48 14.10 13.27
C ASN A 224 -7.29 12.67 13.83
N LYS A 225 -6.61 12.52 14.96
CA LYS A 225 -6.30 11.23 15.59
C LYS A 225 -7.52 10.29 15.70
N PRO A 226 -8.72 10.77 16.14
CA PRO A 226 -9.90 9.90 16.21
C PRO A 226 -10.38 9.36 14.85
N ALA A 227 -10.25 10.15 13.79
CA ALA A 227 -10.62 9.70 12.44
C ALA A 227 -9.63 8.65 11.92
N ILE A 228 -8.34 8.81 12.21
CA ILE A 228 -7.30 7.84 11.83
C ILE A 228 -7.44 6.54 12.63
N ASP A 229 -7.76 6.61 13.93
CA ASP A 229 -8.06 5.41 14.74
C ASP A 229 -9.19 4.58 14.13
N LYS A 230 -10.30 5.22 13.78
CA LYS A 230 -11.43 4.58 13.10
C LYS A 230 -11.03 4.00 11.74
N PHE A 231 -10.29 4.77 10.93
CA PHE A 231 -9.82 4.34 9.62
C PHE A 231 -8.94 3.08 9.73
N VAL A 232 -7.96 3.05 10.66
CA VAL A 232 -7.06 1.91 10.83
C VAL A 232 -7.80 0.67 11.31
N LYS A 233 -8.72 0.81 12.28
CA LYS A 233 -9.53 -0.31 12.79
C LYS A 233 -10.42 -0.93 11.70
N VAL A 234 -11.08 -0.09 10.89
CA VAL A 234 -11.88 -0.56 9.75
C VAL A 234 -10.99 -1.22 8.71
N THR A 235 -9.84 -0.64 8.41
CA THR A 235 -8.86 -1.20 7.46
C THR A 235 -8.36 -2.58 7.93
N GLN A 236 -7.92 -2.69 9.18
CA GLN A 236 -7.48 -3.96 9.77
C GLN A 236 -8.57 -5.04 9.72
N LYS A 237 -9.81 -4.68 10.07
CA LYS A 237 -10.98 -5.56 9.94
C LYS A 237 -11.18 -6.01 8.49
N ALA A 238 -11.04 -5.11 7.52
CA ALA A 238 -11.22 -5.43 6.11
C ALA A 238 -10.14 -6.39 5.61
N PHE A 239 -8.88 -6.16 5.96
CA PHE A 239 -7.80 -7.09 5.64
C PHE A 239 -8.02 -8.47 6.27
N ALA A 240 -8.42 -8.54 7.53
CA ALA A 240 -8.75 -9.81 8.20
C ALA A 240 -9.91 -10.54 7.52
N ALA A 241 -10.96 -9.82 7.11
CA ALA A 241 -12.09 -10.40 6.39
C ALA A 241 -11.67 -10.96 5.03
N CYS A 242 -10.79 -10.25 4.30
CA CYS A 242 -10.30 -10.70 3.00
C CYS A 242 -9.33 -11.88 3.09
N VAL A 243 -8.56 -11.99 4.18
CA VAL A 243 -7.76 -13.19 4.48
C VAL A 243 -8.66 -14.40 4.78
N ALA A 244 -9.79 -14.19 5.46
CA ALA A 244 -10.74 -15.26 5.77
C ALA A 244 -11.54 -15.73 4.55
N ASP A 245 -12.02 -14.77 3.73
CA ASP A 245 -12.71 -15.03 2.45
C ASP A 245 -12.39 -13.91 1.44
N PRO A 246 -11.48 -14.15 0.49
CA PRO A 246 -11.09 -13.14 -0.48
C PRO A 246 -12.15 -12.84 -1.56
N LYS A 247 -13.11 -13.76 -1.79
CA LYS A 247 -14.05 -13.66 -2.90
C LYS A 247 -14.85 -12.36 -2.91
N PRO A 248 -15.56 -11.97 -1.81
CA PRO A 248 -16.32 -10.73 -1.80
C PRO A 248 -15.43 -9.48 -1.87
N CYS A 249 -14.19 -9.57 -1.39
CA CYS A 249 -13.24 -8.47 -1.44
C CYS A 249 -12.78 -8.19 -2.88
N VAL A 250 -12.35 -9.24 -3.59
CA VAL A 250 -11.97 -9.12 -5.00
C VAL A 250 -13.16 -8.69 -5.85
N GLN A 251 -14.36 -9.21 -5.57
CA GLN A 251 -15.56 -8.76 -6.27
C GLN A 251 -15.84 -7.26 -6.07
N ALA A 252 -15.62 -6.73 -4.86
CA ALA A 252 -15.79 -5.31 -4.59
C ALA A 252 -14.81 -4.44 -5.39
N LEU A 253 -13.57 -4.90 -5.56
CA LEU A 253 -12.58 -4.26 -6.42
C LEU A 253 -13.03 -4.26 -7.89
N ILE A 254 -13.51 -5.42 -8.41
CA ILE A 254 -13.98 -5.56 -9.80
C ILE A 254 -15.18 -4.67 -10.07
N ASP A 255 -16.15 -4.61 -9.14
CA ASP A 255 -17.34 -3.75 -9.28
C ASP A 255 -16.96 -2.26 -9.38
N ALA A 256 -15.91 -1.85 -8.70
CA ALA A 256 -15.41 -0.48 -8.75
C ALA A 256 -14.48 -0.21 -9.95
N ASN A 257 -13.90 -1.25 -10.55
CA ASN A 257 -12.88 -1.16 -11.61
C ASN A 257 -13.14 -2.22 -12.69
N GLY A 258 -14.17 -2.03 -13.48
CA GLY A 258 -14.68 -3.02 -14.45
C GLY A 258 -13.70 -3.46 -15.55
N ALA A 259 -12.55 -2.80 -15.70
CA ALA A 259 -11.49 -3.22 -16.63
C ALA A 259 -10.64 -4.37 -16.06
N LEU A 260 -10.67 -4.60 -14.75
CA LEU A 260 -9.92 -5.68 -14.10
C LEU A 260 -10.59 -7.04 -14.31
N LYS A 261 -9.81 -8.11 -14.23
CA LYS A 261 -10.29 -9.48 -14.40
C LYS A 261 -10.27 -10.22 -13.06
N TYR A 262 -11.40 -10.75 -12.63
CA TYR A 262 -11.59 -11.38 -11.33
C TYR A 262 -10.52 -12.43 -11.00
N ASP A 263 -10.25 -13.39 -11.90
CA ASP A 263 -9.28 -14.46 -11.65
C ASP A 263 -7.84 -13.93 -11.53
N ASN A 264 -7.53 -12.88 -12.28
CA ASN A 264 -6.23 -12.22 -12.19
C ASN A 264 -6.05 -11.54 -10.82
N GLU A 265 -7.08 -10.83 -10.35
CA GLU A 265 -7.02 -10.13 -9.07
C GLU A 265 -7.15 -11.08 -7.87
N MET A 266 -7.81 -12.21 -8.03
CA MET A 266 -7.81 -13.28 -7.05
C MET A 266 -6.42 -13.90 -6.87
N THR A 267 -5.72 -14.17 -7.98
CA THR A 267 -4.34 -14.68 -7.91
C THR A 267 -3.39 -13.62 -7.32
N ASN A 268 -3.58 -12.34 -7.68
CA ASN A 268 -2.86 -11.22 -7.08
C ASN A 268 -3.03 -11.25 -5.54
N TRP A 269 -4.27 -11.34 -5.05
CA TRP A 269 -4.54 -11.39 -3.60
C TRP A 269 -3.86 -12.58 -2.91
N GLN A 270 -3.87 -13.76 -3.51
CA GLN A 270 -3.18 -14.95 -2.95
C GLN A 270 -1.66 -14.69 -2.76
N LEU A 271 -1.04 -13.96 -3.69
CA LEU A 271 0.37 -13.57 -3.58
C LEU A 271 0.57 -12.46 -2.54
N VAL A 272 -0.43 -11.59 -2.35
CA VAL A 272 -0.44 -10.59 -1.26
C VAL A 272 -0.41 -11.26 0.11
N GLU A 273 -1.18 -12.32 0.32
CA GLU A 273 -1.20 -13.06 1.60
C GLU A 273 0.19 -13.59 1.98
N VAL A 274 0.98 -14.03 0.99
CA VAL A 274 2.38 -14.42 1.20
C VAL A 274 3.24 -13.25 1.69
N LEU A 275 3.03 -12.06 1.12
CA LEU A 275 3.77 -10.85 1.50
C LEU A 275 3.35 -10.32 2.89
N MET A 276 2.09 -10.47 3.27
CA MET A 276 1.54 -10.04 4.57
C MET A 276 2.02 -10.92 5.72
N SER A 277 2.43 -12.16 5.44
CA SER A 277 2.64 -13.20 6.43
C SER A 277 4.05 -13.18 7.01
N ASP A 278 4.18 -12.91 8.30
CA ASP A 278 5.38 -13.13 9.10
C ASP A 278 5.04 -13.57 10.54
N LYS A 279 6.07 -13.78 11.37
CA LYS A 279 5.87 -14.18 12.77
C LYS A 279 5.09 -13.13 13.56
N PHE A 280 5.25 -11.83 13.27
CA PHE A 280 4.63 -10.76 14.04
C PHE A 280 3.17 -10.55 13.64
N SER A 281 2.85 -10.57 12.34
CA SER A 281 1.47 -10.50 11.86
C SER A 281 0.63 -11.67 12.37
N LYS A 282 1.24 -12.86 12.53
CA LYS A 282 0.58 -14.08 13.04
C LYS A 282 0.47 -14.13 14.56
N SER A 283 1.45 -13.61 15.31
CA SER A 283 1.49 -13.78 16.77
C SER A 283 1.08 -12.55 17.56
N VAL A 284 1.29 -11.34 17.02
CA VAL A 284 1.05 -10.08 17.73
C VAL A 284 -0.20 -9.37 17.19
N ALA A 285 -0.16 -8.88 15.95
CA ALA A 285 -1.30 -8.22 15.30
C ALA A 285 -1.11 -8.16 13.78
N LEU A 286 -2.18 -8.32 13.02
CA LEU A 286 -2.20 -7.97 11.60
C LEU A 286 -1.97 -6.46 11.45
N GLY A 287 -1.01 -6.10 10.63
CA GLY A 287 -0.68 -4.68 10.37
C GLY A 287 0.39 -4.09 11.28
N ILE A 288 1.05 -4.89 12.13
CA ILE A 288 2.05 -4.42 13.07
C ILE A 288 3.37 -4.04 12.39
N HIS A 289 4.00 -2.96 12.86
CA HIS A 289 5.41 -2.66 12.64
C HIS A 289 6.21 -3.14 13.87
N ASP A 290 7.13 -4.08 13.69
CA ASP A 290 8.02 -4.54 14.76
C ASP A 290 9.21 -3.60 14.91
N ASP A 291 9.55 -3.24 16.15
CA ASP A 291 10.60 -2.27 16.46
C ASP A 291 11.98 -2.71 15.94
N GLY A 292 12.29 -4.01 16.07
CA GLY A 292 13.58 -4.55 15.61
C GLY A 292 13.71 -4.51 14.08
N ARG A 293 12.61 -4.84 13.36
CA ARG A 293 12.61 -4.75 11.90
C ARG A 293 12.66 -3.31 11.42
N MET A 294 11.94 -2.38 12.05
CA MET A 294 12.00 -0.96 11.71
C MET A 294 13.40 -0.38 11.93
N ALA A 295 14.08 -0.79 13.01
CA ALA A 295 15.47 -0.41 13.25
C ALA A 295 16.43 -0.95 12.17
N ALA A 296 16.23 -2.20 11.73
CA ALA A 296 17.02 -2.81 10.65
C ALA A 296 16.77 -2.12 9.30
N ASP A 297 15.50 -1.80 8.97
CA ASP A 297 15.13 -1.08 7.76
C ASP A 297 15.73 0.34 7.74
N TYR A 298 15.74 1.03 8.89
CA TYR A 298 16.39 2.33 9.04
C TYR A 298 17.91 2.24 8.82
N ALA A 299 18.56 1.25 9.45
CA ALA A 299 20.00 1.04 9.28
C ALA A 299 20.35 0.76 7.80
N LEU A 300 19.57 -0.07 7.12
CA LEU A 300 19.72 -0.36 5.69
C LEU A 300 19.60 0.90 4.82
N VAL A 301 18.59 1.74 5.06
CA VAL A 301 18.41 2.99 4.31
C VAL A 301 19.57 3.94 4.60
N LYS A 302 19.98 4.09 5.87
CA LYS A 302 21.10 4.95 6.27
C LYS A 302 22.41 4.50 5.62
N GLU A 303 22.72 3.21 5.64
CA GLU A 303 23.97 2.65 5.11
C GLU A 303 24.07 2.74 3.58
N TYR A 304 23.03 2.32 2.87
CA TYR A 304 23.12 2.12 1.43
C TYR A 304 22.57 3.28 0.60
N ILE A 305 21.57 3.99 1.09
CA ILE A 305 20.97 5.15 0.39
C ILE A 305 21.61 6.45 0.88
N GLY A 306 21.83 6.56 2.18
CA GLY A 306 22.15 7.79 2.87
C GLY A 306 20.88 8.56 3.26
N LEU A 307 20.98 9.34 4.31
CA LEU A 307 19.93 10.22 4.81
C LEU A 307 20.47 11.64 4.88
N ASP A 308 19.79 12.59 4.25
CA ASP A 308 20.15 14.01 4.35
C ASP A 308 20.03 14.51 5.80
N LYS A 309 19.08 13.93 6.56
CA LYS A 309 18.87 14.18 7.98
C LYS A 309 18.53 12.88 8.69
N GLU A 310 19.28 12.60 9.77
CA GLU A 310 18.95 11.48 10.67
C GLU A 310 17.77 11.83 11.58
N PHE A 311 17.03 10.80 11.99
CA PHE A 311 15.86 10.93 12.87
C PHE A 311 15.70 9.67 13.72
N ASP A 312 14.94 9.75 14.81
CA ASP A 312 14.55 8.56 15.57
C ASP A 312 13.50 7.78 14.78
N VAL A 313 13.84 6.56 14.36
CA VAL A 313 12.97 5.68 13.58
C VAL A 313 11.63 5.40 14.29
N LYS A 314 11.59 5.42 15.63
CA LYS A 314 10.36 5.24 16.42
C LYS A 314 9.32 6.34 16.16
N THR A 315 9.73 7.48 15.61
CA THR A 315 8.81 8.56 15.22
C THR A 315 8.14 8.34 13.87
N THR A 316 8.52 7.28 13.14
CA THR A 316 8.05 7.04 11.76
C THR A 316 6.91 6.04 11.67
N TYR A 317 6.53 5.42 12.78
CA TYR A 317 5.41 4.47 12.82
C TYR A 317 4.73 4.49 14.20
N THR A 318 3.50 3.98 14.25
CA THR A 318 2.80 3.71 15.50
C THR A 318 1.88 2.50 15.34
N ASN A 319 1.79 1.69 16.39
CA ASN A 319 0.89 0.53 16.48
C ASN A 319 -0.31 0.80 17.42
N GLU A 320 -0.49 2.05 17.87
CA GLU A 320 -1.49 2.40 18.89
C GLU A 320 -2.95 2.19 18.43
N PHE A 321 -3.19 2.20 17.11
CA PHE A 321 -4.53 2.06 16.53
C PHE A 321 -4.92 0.61 16.23
N LEU A 322 -3.99 -0.34 16.37
CA LEU A 322 -4.23 -1.74 16.02
C LEU A 322 -5.01 -2.47 17.11
N ASP A 323 -6.00 -3.25 16.69
CA ASP A 323 -6.61 -4.28 17.54
C ASP A 323 -5.70 -5.52 17.55
N ARG A 324 -5.07 -5.78 18.70
CA ARG A 324 -4.15 -6.92 18.88
C ARG A 324 -4.83 -8.29 18.92
N SER A 325 -6.16 -8.33 19.01
CA SER A 325 -6.92 -9.58 18.88
C SER A 325 -7.01 -10.05 17.43
N ILE A 326 -6.87 -9.13 16.45
CA ILE A 326 -6.90 -9.41 15.02
C ILE A 326 -5.49 -9.77 14.54
N LYS A 327 -5.31 -11.03 14.16
CA LYS A 327 -4.03 -11.58 13.68
C LYS A 327 -4.21 -12.13 12.28
N MET A 328 -3.08 -12.27 11.54
CA MET A 328 -3.09 -12.99 10.29
C MET A 328 -3.48 -14.45 10.58
N ALA A 329 -4.51 -14.94 9.92
CA ALA A 329 -4.81 -16.36 9.93
C ALA A 329 -3.64 -17.13 9.28
N LYS A 330 -3.46 -18.37 9.63
CA LYS A 330 -2.27 -19.21 9.35
C LYS A 330 -1.76 -19.15 7.92
#